data_3dd0a19e8959a85baa39dd34860c00c9
#
_entry.id   3dd0a19e8959a85baa39dd34860c00c9
#
_cell.length_a   1.000
_cell.length_b   1.000
_cell.length_c   1.000
_cell.angle_alpha   90.00
_cell.angle_beta   90.00
_cell.angle_gamma   90.00
#
_symmetry.space_group_name_H-M   'P 1'
#
loop_
_entity.id
_entity.type
_entity.pdbx_description
1 polymer ?
#
loop_
_entity_poly.entity_id
_entity_poly.type
_entity_poly.pdbx_seq_one_letter_code
_entity_poly.pdbx_strand_id
1 'polypeptide(L)'
;FGEMFSAGIATAVKNYKTSGSEMASAISALGATATNNNVPLEEQLAILGQLQTTMSGSEAATKYKSFLNQATKAGEALGLQLTDDNNRLLSTPEILEKLKGKYGETIDAVEKKELKDAFGTDEAVAMIDLLYNNVDSLTTGVDDLSASMKQGSSVTKEMAEAINNTPEQKFQVLKQQIHNNAEELGNGLLPAVNDTMDKVSGLIKRGGEWI
;
A
#
# COMPACT_ATOMS: atom_id res chain seq x y z
N PHE A 1 -6.42 16.65 1.12
CA PHE A 1 -6.30 15.23 0.77
C PHE A 1 -5.31 15.00 -0.39
N GLY A 2 -5.40 15.78 -1.46
CA GLY A 2 -4.53 15.64 -2.63
C GLY A 2 -3.04 15.79 -2.31
N GLU A 3 -2.68 16.78 -1.51
CA GLU A 3 -1.28 16.97 -1.07
C GLU A 3 -0.80 15.82 -0.19
N MET A 4 -1.65 15.31 0.70
CA MET A 4 -1.35 14.16 1.54
C MET A 4 -1.12 12.89 0.72
N PHE A 5 -1.97 12.64 -0.27
CA PHE A 5 -1.84 11.49 -1.17
C PHE A 5 -0.55 11.54 -1.99
N SER A 6 -0.22 12.70 -2.55
CA SER A 6 1.03 12.92 -3.27
C SER A 6 2.25 12.69 -2.41
N ALA A 7 2.23 13.28 -1.22
CA ALA A 7 3.30 13.13 -0.25
C ALA A 7 3.51 11.66 0.13
N GLY A 8 2.41 10.92 0.33
CA GLY A 8 2.46 9.50 0.62
C GLY A 8 3.10 8.68 -0.51
N ILE A 9 2.67 8.88 -1.75
CA ILE A 9 3.26 8.19 -2.91
C ILE A 9 4.74 8.51 -3.04
N ALA A 10 5.14 9.77 -2.89
CA ALA A 10 6.53 10.18 -2.97
C ALA A 10 7.40 9.49 -1.96
N THR A 11 6.96 9.51 -0.72
CA THR A 11 7.70 8.90 0.38
C THR A 11 7.80 7.39 0.19
N ALA A 12 6.73 6.74 -0.26
CA ALA A 12 6.75 5.31 -0.56
C ALA A 12 7.73 4.98 -1.69
N VAL A 13 7.72 5.73 -2.78
CA VAL A 13 8.66 5.56 -3.91
C VAL A 13 10.11 5.71 -3.45
N LYS A 14 10.40 6.72 -2.62
CA LYS A 14 11.73 6.96 -2.07
C LYS A 14 12.17 5.85 -1.09
N ASN A 15 11.32 5.51 -0.14
CA ASN A 15 11.66 4.59 0.95
C ASN A 15 11.80 3.14 0.50
N TYR A 16 10.99 2.72 -0.46
CA TYR A 16 10.96 1.34 -0.96
C TYR A 16 11.66 1.15 -2.29
N LYS A 17 12.29 2.21 -2.83
CA LYS A 17 13.03 2.17 -4.10
C LYS A 17 12.22 1.62 -5.28
N THR A 18 10.92 1.81 -5.24
CA THR A 18 10.02 1.53 -6.36
C THR A 18 9.95 2.73 -7.30
N SER A 19 9.19 2.63 -8.37
CA SER A 19 8.92 3.75 -9.28
C SER A 19 7.49 4.26 -9.09
N GLY A 20 7.24 5.51 -9.51
CA GLY A 20 5.89 6.06 -9.54
C GLY A 20 4.93 5.23 -10.39
N SER A 21 5.40 4.67 -11.52
CA SER A 21 4.58 3.83 -12.40
C SER A 21 4.24 2.47 -11.78
N GLU A 22 5.18 1.85 -11.07
CA GLU A 22 4.92 0.60 -10.35
C GLU A 22 3.96 0.80 -9.18
N MET A 23 4.15 1.87 -8.39
CA MET A 23 3.23 2.21 -7.30
C MET A 23 1.82 2.50 -7.82
N ALA A 24 1.70 3.16 -8.96
CA ALA A 24 0.40 3.39 -9.58
C ALA A 24 -0.28 2.12 -10.05
N SER A 25 0.49 1.24 -10.69
CA SER A 25 -0.02 -0.07 -11.10
C SER A 25 -0.51 -0.87 -9.88
N ALA A 26 0.21 -0.78 -8.77
CA ALA A 26 -0.18 -1.40 -7.50
C ALA A 26 -1.48 -0.82 -6.94
N ILE A 27 -1.59 0.50 -6.83
CA ILE A 27 -2.79 1.19 -6.34
C ILE A 27 -3.99 0.86 -7.23
N SER A 28 -3.80 0.92 -8.54
CA SER A 28 -4.81 0.61 -9.53
C SER A 28 -5.32 -0.83 -9.40
N ALA A 29 -4.41 -1.79 -9.31
CA ALA A 29 -4.75 -3.21 -9.17
C ALA A 29 -5.40 -3.54 -7.81
N LEU A 30 -5.01 -2.83 -6.74
CA LEU A 30 -5.63 -2.96 -5.42
C LEU A 30 -7.09 -2.48 -5.44
N GLY A 31 -7.40 -1.42 -6.19
CA GLY A 31 -8.73 -0.83 -6.31
C GLY A 31 -9.29 -0.41 -4.96
N ALA A 32 -10.58 -0.60 -4.77
CA ALA A 32 -11.29 -0.23 -3.55
C ALA A 32 -11.16 -1.25 -2.40
N THR A 33 -10.51 -2.40 -2.60
CA THR A 33 -10.51 -3.49 -1.62
C THR A 33 -9.98 -3.05 -0.25
N ALA A 34 -8.86 -2.34 -0.21
CA ALA A 34 -8.29 -1.87 1.04
C ALA A 34 -9.16 -0.79 1.71
N THR A 35 -9.67 0.15 0.94
CA THR A 35 -10.55 1.21 1.43
C THR A 35 -11.86 0.64 1.96
N ASN A 36 -12.43 -0.36 1.30
CA ASN A 36 -13.63 -1.06 1.75
C ASN A 36 -13.40 -1.85 3.05
N ASN A 37 -12.17 -2.23 3.34
CA ASN A 37 -11.76 -2.82 4.61
C ASN A 37 -11.28 -1.78 5.65
N ASN A 38 -11.52 -0.51 5.40
CA ASN A 38 -11.12 0.62 6.27
C ASN A 38 -9.61 0.72 6.53
N VAL A 39 -8.79 0.26 5.59
CA VAL A 39 -7.33 0.37 5.71
C VAL A 39 -6.91 1.81 5.41
N PRO A 40 -6.18 2.47 6.31
CA PRO A 40 -5.66 3.81 6.06
C PRO A 40 -4.70 3.84 4.86
N LEU A 41 -4.65 4.96 4.16
CA LEU A 41 -3.84 5.10 2.96
C LEU A 41 -2.34 4.90 3.22
N GLU A 42 -1.83 5.39 4.35
CA GLU A 42 -0.44 5.18 4.76
C GLU A 42 -0.09 3.70 4.93
N GLU A 43 -1.01 2.91 5.45
CA GLU A 43 -0.82 1.46 5.56
C GLU A 43 -0.84 0.79 4.18
N GLN A 44 -1.78 1.18 3.31
CA GLN A 44 -1.84 0.66 1.94
C GLN A 44 -0.53 0.90 1.19
N LEU A 45 0.01 2.11 1.27
CA LEU A 45 1.24 2.50 0.59
C LEU A 45 2.48 1.80 1.19
N ALA A 46 2.53 1.66 2.51
CA ALA A 46 3.63 0.95 3.18
C ALA A 46 3.66 -0.53 2.79
N ILE A 47 2.52 -1.20 2.79
CA ILE A 47 2.41 -2.61 2.41
C ILE A 47 2.76 -2.81 0.94
N LEU A 48 2.17 -2.03 0.05
CA LEU A 48 2.48 -2.10 -1.38
C LEU A 48 3.96 -1.80 -1.64
N GLY A 49 4.52 -0.81 -0.96
CA GLY A 49 5.94 -0.47 -1.07
C GLY A 49 6.85 -1.61 -0.58
N GLN A 50 6.56 -2.18 0.57
CA GLN A 50 7.35 -3.28 1.13
C GLN A 50 7.31 -4.52 0.22
N LEU A 51 6.16 -4.88 -0.31
CA LEU A 51 6.02 -6.00 -1.24
C LEU A 51 6.74 -5.75 -2.58
N GLN A 52 6.76 -4.51 -3.07
CA GLN A 52 7.44 -4.14 -4.31
C GLN A 52 8.97 -4.19 -4.22
N THR A 53 9.55 -4.40 -3.06
CA THR A 53 10.99 -4.67 -2.94
C THR A 53 11.40 -5.99 -3.60
N THR A 54 10.44 -6.92 -3.78
CA THR A 54 10.69 -8.26 -4.34
C THR A 54 9.80 -8.63 -5.53
N MET A 55 8.83 -7.79 -5.88
CA MET A 55 7.87 -8.09 -6.96
C MET A 55 7.38 -6.82 -7.65
N SER A 56 6.65 -6.97 -8.76
CA SER A 56 5.98 -5.87 -9.44
C SER A 56 4.84 -5.28 -8.60
N GLY A 57 4.42 -4.05 -8.93
CA GLY A 57 3.28 -3.41 -8.26
C GLY A 57 1.98 -4.19 -8.42
N SER A 58 1.74 -4.75 -9.60
CA SER A 58 0.56 -5.56 -9.90
C SER A 58 0.52 -6.86 -9.08
N GLU A 59 1.65 -7.55 -8.95
CA GLU A 59 1.76 -8.75 -8.11
C GLU A 59 1.58 -8.44 -6.63
N ALA A 60 2.17 -7.34 -6.15
CA ALA A 60 2.00 -6.87 -4.79
C ALA A 60 0.53 -6.63 -4.45
N ALA A 61 -0.18 -5.93 -5.33
CA ALA A 61 -1.60 -5.65 -5.16
C ALA A 61 -2.45 -6.93 -5.16
N THR A 62 -2.15 -7.89 -6.02
CA THR A 62 -2.86 -9.17 -6.09
C THR A 62 -2.74 -9.94 -4.77
N LYS A 63 -1.54 -10.03 -4.21
CA LYS A 63 -1.30 -10.67 -2.93
C LYS A 63 -2.01 -9.95 -1.78
N TYR A 64 -1.89 -8.64 -1.73
CA TYR A 64 -2.52 -7.82 -0.70
C TYR A 64 -4.05 -7.91 -0.74
N LYS A 65 -4.63 -7.83 -1.91
CA LYS A 65 -6.08 -7.98 -2.15
C LYS A 65 -6.60 -9.34 -1.69
N SER A 66 -5.88 -10.41 -2.01
CA SER A 66 -6.20 -11.76 -1.55
C SER A 66 -6.17 -11.87 -0.03
N PHE A 67 -5.13 -11.33 0.61
CA PHE A 67 -5.02 -11.28 2.06
C PHE A 67 -6.20 -10.55 2.71
N LEU A 68 -6.55 -9.36 2.24
CA LEU A 68 -7.65 -8.56 2.77
C LEU A 68 -9.01 -9.26 2.63
N ASN A 69 -9.26 -9.90 1.50
CA ASN A 69 -10.51 -10.61 1.24
C ASN A 69 -10.69 -11.86 2.12
N GLN A 70 -9.62 -12.45 2.61
CA GLN A 70 -9.65 -13.69 3.36
C GLN A 70 -9.40 -13.52 4.86
N ALA A 71 -8.88 -12.38 5.30
CA ALA A 71 -8.38 -12.20 6.66
C ALA A 71 -9.43 -12.45 7.75
N THR A 72 -10.64 -11.96 7.60
CA THR A 72 -11.72 -12.16 8.59
C THR A 72 -12.05 -13.65 8.75
N LYS A 73 -12.26 -14.33 7.64
CA LYS A 73 -12.53 -15.78 7.62
C LYS A 73 -11.35 -16.59 8.16
N ALA A 74 -10.14 -16.19 7.81
CA ALA A 74 -8.93 -16.84 8.30
C ALA A 74 -8.80 -16.70 9.82
N GLY A 75 -9.11 -15.53 10.37
CA GLY A 75 -9.13 -15.31 11.81
C GLY A 75 -10.07 -16.28 12.53
N GLU A 76 -11.27 -16.45 12.02
CA GLU A 76 -12.24 -17.42 12.57
C GLU A 76 -11.68 -18.86 12.52
N ALA A 77 -11.11 -19.27 11.39
CA ALA A 77 -10.54 -20.60 11.21
C ALA A 77 -9.33 -20.86 12.12
N LEU A 78 -8.53 -19.85 12.41
CA LEU A 78 -7.35 -19.92 13.27
C LEU A 78 -7.65 -19.72 14.76
N GLY A 79 -8.89 -19.38 15.11
CA GLY A 79 -9.26 -18.99 16.47
C GLY A 79 -8.63 -17.69 16.94
N LEU A 80 -8.32 -16.78 16.00
CA LEU A 80 -7.74 -15.47 16.26
C LEU A 80 -8.77 -14.38 16.00
N GLN A 81 -8.81 -13.39 16.89
CA GLN A 81 -9.60 -12.20 16.66
C GLN A 81 -8.80 -11.21 15.79
N LEU A 82 -9.09 -11.19 14.50
CA LEU A 82 -8.46 -10.28 13.53
C LEU A 82 -9.29 -9.05 13.21
N THR A 83 -10.37 -8.84 13.98
CA THR A 83 -11.22 -7.65 13.91
C THR A 83 -11.30 -6.94 15.27
N ASP A 84 -11.58 -5.66 15.25
CA ASP A 84 -11.85 -4.87 16.45
C ASP A 84 -13.30 -5.06 16.95
N ASP A 85 -13.66 -4.37 18.03
CA ASP A 85 -15.00 -4.42 18.64
C ASP A 85 -16.11 -3.89 17.72
N ASN A 86 -15.75 -3.17 16.65
CA ASN A 86 -16.67 -2.67 15.62
C ASN A 86 -16.71 -3.56 14.36
N ASN A 87 -16.17 -4.77 14.44
CA ASN A 87 -16.03 -5.71 13.32
C ASN A 87 -15.19 -5.16 12.15
N ARG A 88 -14.29 -4.23 12.41
CA ARG A 88 -13.33 -3.74 11.43
C ARG A 88 -12.07 -4.58 11.48
N LEU A 89 -11.53 -4.87 10.32
CA LEU A 89 -10.25 -5.59 10.23
C LEU A 89 -9.15 -4.81 10.96
N LEU A 90 -8.37 -5.51 11.79
CA LEU A 90 -7.18 -4.95 12.41
C LEU A 90 -6.18 -4.52 11.34
N SER A 91 -5.22 -3.65 11.70
CA SER A 91 -4.11 -3.32 10.82
C SER A 91 -3.29 -4.56 10.47
N THR A 92 -2.66 -4.57 9.30
CA THR A 92 -1.80 -5.69 8.91
C THR A 92 -0.65 -5.94 9.90
N PRO A 93 0.04 -4.91 10.45
CA PRO A 93 1.01 -5.14 11.51
C PRO A 93 0.41 -5.84 12.74
N GLU A 94 -0.78 -5.45 13.18
CA GLU A 94 -1.46 -6.09 14.32
C GLU A 94 -1.84 -7.54 14.01
N ILE A 95 -2.31 -7.83 12.80
CA ILE A 95 -2.60 -9.20 12.35
C ILE A 95 -1.35 -10.06 12.37
N LEU A 96 -0.23 -9.54 11.85
CA LEU A 96 1.06 -10.24 11.85
C LEU A 96 1.55 -10.51 13.28
N GLU A 97 1.38 -9.56 14.20
CA GLU A 97 1.71 -9.77 15.62
C GLU A 97 0.84 -10.86 16.27
N LYS A 98 -0.44 -10.92 15.93
CA LYS A 98 -1.31 -12.00 16.39
C LYS A 98 -0.90 -13.37 15.84
N LEU A 99 -0.47 -13.42 14.59
CA LEU A 99 0.09 -14.65 14.00
C LEU A 99 1.40 -15.06 14.68
N LYS A 100 2.26 -14.08 15.00
CA LYS A 100 3.48 -14.33 15.80
C LYS A 100 3.17 -14.84 17.20
N GLY A 101 2.12 -14.34 17.82
CA GLY A 101 1.64 -14.84 19.11
C GLY A 101 1.21 -16.31 19.04
N LYS A 102 0.69 -16.75 17.90
CA LYS A 102 0.27 -18.14 17.68
C LYS A 102 1.42 -19.07 17.28
N TYR A 103 2.26 -18.63 16.32
CA TYR A 103 3.27 -19.48 15.69
C TYR A 103 4.72 -19.20 16.14
N GLY A 104 4.97 -18.08 16.83
CA GLY A 104 6.32 -17.68 17.21
C GLY A 104 7.07 -16.96 16.08
N GLU A 105 8.39 -16.92 16.18
CA GLU A 105 9.23 -16.17 15.26
C GLU A 105 9.35 -16.82 13.86
N THR A 106 9.15 -18.11 13.76
CA THR A 106 9.20 -18.85 12.51
C THR A 106 7.96 -19.70 12.35
N ILE A 107 7.48 -19.84 11.13
CA ILE A 107 6.33 -20.66 10.78
C ILE A 107 6.88 -21.95 10.14
N ASP A 108 6.57 -23.09 10.74
CA ASP A 108 6.98 -24.38 10.21
C ASP A 108 6.07 -24.88 9.07
N ALA A 109 6.38 -26.04 8.50
CA ALA A 109 5.65 -26.58 7.36
C ALA A 109 4.20 -26.96 7.70
N VAL A 110 3.93 -27.40 8.92
CA VAL A 110 2.58 -27.79 9.38
C VAL A 110 1.75 -26.52 9.62
N GLU A 111 2.35 -25.52 10.25
CA GLU A 111 1.76 -24.21 10.49
C GLU A 111 1.48 -23.46 9.19
N LYS A 112 2.37 -23.55 8.20
CA LYS A 112 2.12 -23.02 6.84
C LYS A 112 0.92 -23.67 6.18
N LYS A 113 0.74 -24.95 6.36
CA LYS A 113 -0.43 -25.65 5.85
C LYS A 113 -1.70 -25.16 6.54
N GLU A 114 -1.68 -25.03 7.87
CA GLU A 114 -2.79 -24.46 8.62
C GLU A 114 -3.15 -23.05 8.14
N LEU A 115 -2.12 -22.20 7.92
CA LEU A 115 -2.27 -20.85 7.39
C LEU A 115 -2.90 -20.86 6.00
N LYS A 116 -2.45 -21.72 5.12
CA LYS A 116 -2.99 -21.89 3.77
C LYS A 116 -4.44 -22.38 3.79
N ASP A 117 -4.76 -23.33 4.64
CA ASP A 117 -6.13 -23.82 4.79
C ASP A 117 -7.07 -22.72 5.32
N ALA A 118 -6.58 -21.86 6.21
CA ALA A 118 -7.33 -20.73 6.77
C ALA A 118 -7.55 -19.60 5.77
N PHE A 119 -6.50 -19.13 5.10
CA PHE A 119 -6.56 -18.04 4.10
C PHE A 119 -7.05 -18.52 2.73
N GLY A 120 -6.91 -19.77 2.40
CA GLY A 120 -7.47 -20.39 1.21
C GLY A 120 -6.74 -20.07 -0.11
N THR A 121 -5.71 -19.22 -0.12
CA THR A 121 -4.96 -18.82 -1.32
C THR A 121 -3.46 -18.82 -1.07
N ASP A 122 -2.68 -19.14 -2.11
CA ASP A 122 -1.22 -19.06 -2.06
C ASP A 122 -0.73 -17.60 -2.01
N GLU A 123 -1.46 -16.67 -2.62
CA GLU A 123 -1.14 -15.25 -2.66
C GLU A 123 -1.17 -14.62 -1.26
N ALA A 124 -2.21 -14.91 -0.48
CA ALA A 124 -2.32 -14.41 0.90
C ALA A 124 -1.20 -14.96 1.79
N VAL A 125 -0.89 -16.26 1.68
CA VAL A 125 0.21 -16.89 2.43
C VAL A 125 1.56 -16.32 2.01
N ALA A 126 1.78 -16.09 0.70
CA ALA A 126 3.01 -15.48 0.22
C ALA A 126 3.21 -14.07 0.77
N MET A 127 2.16 -13.26 0.86
CA MET A 127 2.23 -11.95 1.51
C MET A 127 2.63 -12.07 2.97
N ILE A 128 2.01 -12.97 3.72
CA ILE A 128 2.33 -13.21 5.13
C ILE A 128 3.80 -13.62 5.28
N ASP A 129 4.28 -14.56 4.47
CA ASP A 129 5.69 -14.99 4.50
C ASP A 129 6.66 -13.82 4.27
N LEU A 130 6.36 -12.93 3.33
CA LEU A 130 7.20 -11.77 3.01
C LEU A 130 7.23 -10.71 4.11
N LEU A 131 6.12 -10.51 4.81
CA LEU A 131 5.98 -9.47 5.83
C LEU A 131 6.25 -9.97 7.25
N TYR A 132 6.17 -11.26 7.48
CA TYR A 132 6.22 -11.87 8.82
C TYR A 132 7.47 -11.48 9.63
N ASN A 133 8.63 -11.48 9.00
CA ASN A 133 9.89 -11.11 9.64
C ASN A 133 10.23 -9.61 9.52
N ASN A 134 9.34 -8.81 8.93
CA ASN A 134 9.53 -7.39 8.66
C ASN A 134 8.45 -6.52 9.30
N VAL A 135 7.80 -6.99 10.36
CA VAL A 135 6.70 -6.26 11.02
C VAL A 135 7.17 -4.91 11.56
N ASP A 136 8.35 -4.86 12.18
CA ASP A 136 8.92 -3.60 12.70
C ASP A 136 9.21 -2.61 11.58
N SER A 137 9.79 -3.07 10.48
CA SER A 137 10.01 -2.24 9.28
C SER A 137 8.71 -1.76 8.67
N LEU A 138 7.67 -2.60 8.64
CA LEU A 138 6.35 -2.21 8.16
C LEU A 138 5.72 -1.16 9.06
N THR A 139 5.77 -1.32 10.37
CA THR A 139 5.25 -0.35 11.34
C THR A 139 5.98 0.99 11.21
N THR A 140 7.30 0.98 11.13
CA THR A 140 8.11 2.18 10.89
C THR A 140 7.75 2.84 9.57
N GLY A 141 7.55 2.07 8.51
CA GLY A 141 7.13 2.57 7.21
C GLY A 141 5.77 3.23 7.23
N VAL A 142 4.80 2.68 7.93
CA VAL A 142 3.47 3.30 8.15
C VAL A 142 3.60 4.63 8.90
N ASP A 143 4.41 4.66 9.95
CA ASP A 143 4.63 5.88 10.75
C ASP A 143 5.32 6.98 9.93
N ASP A 144 6.34 6.63 9.14
CA ASP A 144 7.04 7.56 8.25
C ASP A 144 6.09 8.13 7.18
N LEU A 145 5.26 7.29 6.58
CA LEU A 145 4.26 7.73 5.61
C LEU A 145 3.21 8.62 6.23
N SER A 146 2.72 8.28 7.42
CA SER A 146 1.77 9.09 8.16
C SER A 146 2.34 10.48 8.48
N ALA A 147 3.60 10.54 8.93
CA ALA A 147 4.28 11.81 9.21
C ALA A 147 4.47 12.64 7.94
N SER A 148 4.91 12.02 6.84
CA SER A 148 5.11 12.68 5.56
C SER A 148 3.81 13.22 4.97
N MET A 149 2.74 12.45 5.06
CA MET A 149 1.41 12.87 4.57
C MET A 149 0.86 14.05 5.35
N LYS A 150 1.14 14.15 6.65
CA LYS A 150 0.76 15.31 7.48
C LYS A 150 1.53 16.58 7.13
N GLN A 151 2.75 16.45 6.61
CA GLN A 151 3.58 17.60 6.20
C GLN A 151 3.17 18.18 4.84
N GLY A 152 2.37 17.45 4.03
CA GLY A 152 1.75 17.95 2.80
C GLY A 152 2.74 18.50 1.78
N SER A 153 2.71 19.82 1.53
CA SER A 153 3.42 20.48 0.44
C SER A 153 4.96 20.40 0.49
N SER A 154 5.56 20.22 1.66
CA SER A 154 7.03 20.09 1.76
C SER A 154 7.53 18.77 1.17
N VAL A 155 6.73 17.72 1.27
CA VAL A 155 7.06 16.40 0.71
C VAL A 155 6.74 16.32 -0.78
N THR A 156 5.78 17.10 -1.27
CA THR A 156 5.51 17.20 -2.72
C THR A 156 6.74 17.70 -3.50
N LYS A 157 7.59 18.46 -2.87
CA LYS A 157 8.86 18.96 -3.43
C LYS A 157 9.87 17.82 -3.62
N GLU A 158 10.07 17.00 -2.60
CA GLU A 158 10.95 15.82 -2.67
C GLU A 158 10.41 14.77 -3.66
N MET A 159 9.08 14.70 -3.81
CA MET A 159 8.41 13.88 -4.79
C MET A 159 8.74 14.26 -6.22
N ALA A 160 8.68 15.54 -6.52
CA ALA A 160 9.02 16.02 -7.85
C ALA A 160 10.46 15.64 -8.23
N GLU A 161 11.37 15.66 -7.26
CA GLU A 161 12.76 15.23 -7.47
C GLU A 161 12.89 13.72 -7.65
N ALA A 162 12.15 12.92 -6.89
CA ALA A 162 12.15 11.46 -7.02
C ALA A 162 11.49 10.97 -8.32
N ILE A 163 10.45 11.66 -8.78
CA ILE A 163 9.74 11.36 -10.04
C ILE A 163 10.44 11.97 -11.25
N ASN A 164 11.28 12.97 -11.08
CA ASN A 164 12.06 13.61 -12.16
C ASN A 164 12.95 12.61 -12.93
N ASN A 165 13.24 11.47 -12.36
CA ASN A 165 13.90 10.34 -13.05
C ASN A 165 12.91 9.43 -13.80
N THR A 166 11.61 9.73 -13.75
CA THR A 166 10.60 8.96 -14.47
C THR A 166 10.27 9.65 -15.78
N PRO A 167 10.42 9.01 -16.95
CA PRO A 167 10.08 9.61 -18.24
C PRO A 167 8.64 10.12 -18.24
N GLU A 168 8.44 11.33 -18.80
CA GLU A 168 7.14 12.01 -18.84
C GLU A 168 6.00 11.11 -19.36
N GLN A 169 6.30 10.23 -20.31
CA GLN A 169 5.36 9.25 -20.84
C GLN A 169 4.85 8.26 -19.78
N LYS A 170 5.72 7.79 -18.89
CA LYS A 170 5.34 6.89 -17.79
C LYS A 170 4.49 7.62 -16.74
N PHE A 171 4.75 8.90 -16.55
CA PHE A 171 3.94 9.72 -15.65
C PHE A 171 2.54 9.97 -16.20
N GLN A 172 2.39 10.18 -17.50
CA GLN A 172 1.07 10.32 -18.13
C GLN A 172 0.26 9.01 -18.07
N VAL A 173 0.93 7.88 -18.23
CA VAL A 173 0.30 6.56 -18.02
C VAL A 173 -0.16 6.39 -16.56
N LEU A 174 0.67 6.80 -15.61
CA LEU A 174 0.33 6.83 -14.19
C LEU A 174 -0.91 7.67 -13.91
N LYS A 175 -0.94 8.90 -14.44
CA LYS A 175 -2.08 9.82 -14.33
C LYS A 175 -3.36 9.17 -14.87
N GLN A 176 -3.28 8.54 -16.03
CA GLN A 176 -4.40 7.89 -16.68
C GLN A 176 -4.89 6.65 -15.94
N GLN A 177 -3.98 5.84 -15.42
CA GLN A 177 -4.34 4.65 -14.63
C GLN A 177 -5.02 5.03 -13.31
N ILE A 178 -4.50 6.02 -12.60
CA ILE A 178 -5.12 6.52 -11.37
C ILE A 178 -6.51 7.13 -11.70
N HIS A 179 -6.62 7.87 -12.79
CA HIS A 179 -7.89 8.46 -13.22
C HIS A 179 -8.93 7.38 -13.58
N ASN A 180 -8.55 6.41 -14.38
CA ASN A 180 -9.45 5.34 -14.83
C ASN A 180 -9.96 4.45 -13.68
N ASN A 181 -9.18 4.33 -12.60
CA ASN A 181 -9.54 3.51 -11.45
C ASN A 181 -10.00 4.35 -10.24
N ALA A 182 -10.02 5.67 -10.36
CA ALA A 182 -10.51 6.55 -9.30
C ALA A 182 -12.02 6.38 -9.05
N GLU A 183 -12.78 5.88 -10.03
CA GLU A 183 -14.16 5.46 -9.83
C GLU A 183 -14.26 4.28 -8.86
N GLU A 184 -13.30 3.35 -8.89
CA GLU A 184 -13.22 2.24 -7.93
C GLU A 184 -12.76 2.68 -6.55
N LEU A 185 -11.92 3.73 -6.47
CA LEU A 185 -11.46 4.33 -5.21
C LEU A 185 -12.52 5.19 -4.51
N GLY A 186 -13.65 5.43 -5.19
CA GLY A 186 -14.78 6.22 -4.70
C GLY A 186 -14.79 7.64 -5.26
N ASN A 187 -15.97 8.08 -5.68
CA ASN A 187 -16.19 9.39 -6.31
C ASN A 187 -15.71 10.60 -5.49
N GLY A 188 -15.58 10.46 -4.18
CA GLY A 188 -15.06 11.52 -3.30
C GLY A 188 -13.55 11.77 -3.42
N LEU A 189 -12.80 10.80 -3.95
CA LEU A 189 -11.34 10.88 -4.10
C LEU A 189 -10.91 11.45 -5.46
N LEU A 190 -11.76 11.35 -6.47
CA LEU A 190 -11.49 11.79 -7.85
C LEU A 190 -10.99 13.23 -7.96
N PRO A 191 -11.65 14.24 -7.36
CA PRO A 191 -11.21 15.63 -7.47
C PRO A 191 -9.84 15.84 -6.82
N ALA A 192 -9.57 15.19 -5.70
CA ALA A 192 -8.33 15.32 -4.97
C ALA A 192 -7.16 14.65 -5.71
N VAL A 193 -7.40 13.47 -6.29
CA VAL A 193 -6.42 12.77 -7.13
C VAL A 193 -6.09 13.60 -8.38
N ASN A 194 -7.08 14.14 -9.06
CA ASN A 194 -6.88 14.97 -10.24
C ASN A 194 -6.09 16.26 -9.94
N ASP A 195 -6.48 17.00 -8.90
CA ASP A 195 -5.76 18.22 -8.49
C ASP A 195 -4.30 17.93 -8.15
N THR A 196 -4.05 16.84 -7.48
CA THR A 196 -2.71 16.38 -7.12
C THR A 196 -1.88 16.01 -8.35
N MET A 197 -2.46 15.22 -9.26
CA MET A 197 -1.77 14.78 -10.47
C MET A 197 -1.49 15.95 -11.40
N ASP A 198 -2.36 16.96 -11.44
CA ASP A 198 -2.14 18.17 -12.22
C ASP A 198 -1.03 19.04 -11.61
N LYS A 199 -0.96 19.15 -10.29
CA LYS A 199 0.14 19.84 -9.61
C LYS A 199 1.48 19.13 -9.86
N VAL A 200 1.54 17.82 -9.71
CA VAL A 200 2.75 17.04 -10.00
C VAL A 200 3.14 17.13 -11.48
N SER A 201 2.18 17.04 -12.39
CA SER A 201 2.42 17.23 -13.83
C SER A 201 2.97 18.64 -14.15
N GLY A 202 2.44 19.66 -13.48
CA GLY A 202 2.94 21.03 -13.59
C GLY A 202 4.38 21.20 -13.10
N LEU A 203 4.76 20.47 -12.05
CA LEU A 203 6.11 20.45 -11.50
C LEU A 203 7.11 19.79 -12.45
N ILE A 204 6.72 18.66 -13.03
CA ILE A 204 7.56 17.93 -14.01
C ILE A 204 7.80 18.79 -15.26
N LYS A 205 6.74 19.47 -15.79
CA LYS A 205 6.84 20.33 -16.98
C LYS A 205 7.71 21.57 -16.76
N ARG A 206 7.81 22.07 -15.54
CA ARG A 206 8.64 23.23 -15.20
C ARG A 206 10.12 22.89 -14.96
N GLY A 207 10.53 21.65 -15.21
CA GLY A 207 11.92 21.22 -15.09
C GLY A 207 12.54 21.37 -13.71
N GLY A 208 11.71 21.34 -12.67
CA GLY A 208 12.20 21.48 -11.29
C GLY A 208 12.62 22.90 -10.90
N GLU A 209 12.28 23.93 -11.70
CA GLU A 209 12.48 25.33 -11.31
C GLU A 209 11.59 25.70 -10.12
N TRP A 210 12.22 25.61 -8.94
CA TRP A 210 11.69 26.13 -7.70
C TRP A 210 12.54 27.31 -7.26
N ILE A 211 11.90 28.44 -7.18
CA ILE A 211 12.38 29.58 -6.41
C ILE A 211 11.68 29.56 -5.07
#